data_1231c792c862934da286556214b82275
#
_entry.id   1231c792c862934da286556214b82275
#
_cell.length_a   1.000
_cell.length_b   1.000
_cell.length_c   1.000
_cell.angle_alpha   90.00
_cell.angle_beta   90.00
_cell.angle_gamma   90.00
#
_symmetry.space_group_name_H-M   'P 1'
#
loop_
_entity.id
_entity.type
_entity.pdbx_description
1 polymer ?
#
loop_
_entity_poly.entity_id
_entity_poly.type
_entity_poly.pdbx_seq_one_letter_code
_entity_poly.pdbx_strand_id
1 'polypeptide(L)'
;MGMVLSCARDALPGEVAAFVICTYELYVSAVSQAGERIFGKENQRVGCHLLDLVTSPLGDDQLARHAGLAAQRPVDPVVMFLRLTHPASSRRIGTLAGRIATCGLPRAAIVTVEPSEFGRR
;
A
#
# COMPACT_ATOMS: atom_id res chain seq x y z
N MET A 1 -17.85 -0.88 -3.01
CA MET A 1 -16.63 -0.45 -3.73
C MET A 1 -16.54 1.05 -3.91
N GLY A 2 -17.66 1.73 -4.15
CA GLY A 2 -17.61 3.17 -4.37
C GLY A 2 -17.01 3.93 -3.21
N MET A 3 -17.30 3.53 -1.98
CA MET A 3 -16.78 4.23 -0.82
C MET A 3 -15.27 4.08 -0.70
N VAL A 4 -14.78 2.90 -1.01
CA VAL A 4 -13.35 2.65 -0.96
C VAL A 4 -12.64 3.48 -2.01
N LEU A 5 -13.20 3.51 -3.21
CA LEU A 5 -12.60 4.31 -4.29
C LEU A 5 -12.66 5.79 -3.97
N SER A 6 -13.75 6.24 -3.37
CA SER A 6 -13.87 7.64 -2.99
C SER A 6 -12.83 8.02 -1.96
N CYS A 7 -12.62 7.16 -0.97
CA CYS A 7 -11.60 7.39 0.04
C CYS A 7 -10.21 7.44 -0.59
N ALA A 8 -9.94 6.56 -1.52
CA ALA A 8 -8.65 6.54 -2.19
C ALA A 8 -8.40 7.82 -2.95
N ARG A 9 -9.43 8.35 -3.61
CA ARG A 9 -9.28 9.62 -4.32
C ARG A 9 -9.00 10.76 -3.38
N ASP A 10 -9.67 10.77 -2.23
CA ASP A 10 -9.48 11.84 -1.26
C ASP A 10 -8.10 11.76 -0.65
N ALA A 11 -7.60 10.55 -0.43
CA ALA A 11 -6.30 10.35 0.18
C ALA A 11 -5.17 10.55 -0.81
N LEU A 12 -5.44 10.41 -2.12
CA LEU A 12 -4.41 10.38 -3.14
C LEU A 12 -4.77 11.31 -4.28
N PRO A 13 -3.99 12.36 -4.47
CA PRO A 13 -4.19 13.18 -5.67
C PRO A 13 -3.73 12.38 -6.88
N GLY A 14 -4.56 12.34 -7.89
CA GLY A 14 -4.15 11.72 -9.14
C GLY A 14 -4.66 10.31 -9.33
N GLU A 15 -5.03 10.03 -10.55
CA GLU A 15 -5.64 8.77 -10.91
C GLU A 15 -4.64 7.65 -11.08
N VAL A 16 -3.37 8.00 -11.20
CA VAL A 16 -2.33 7.03 -11.52
C VAL A 16 -1.60 6.54 -10.28
N ALA A 17 -2.09 6.89 -9.12
CA ALA A 17 -1.43 6.48 -7.88
C ALA A 17 -1.51 4.97 -7.71
N ALA A 18 -0.40 4.38 -7.31
CA ALA A 18 -0.33 2.96 -7.03
C ALA A 18 -0.60 2.74 -5.54
N PHE A 19 -1.61 1.95 -5.22
CA PHE A 19 -1.92 1.68 -3.83
C PHE A 19 -2.52 0.30 -3.67
N VAL A 20 -2.47 -0.18 -2.43
CA VAL A 20 -3.24 -1.33 -2.00
C VAL A 20 -4.06 -0.92 -0.78
N ILE A 21 -5.19 -1.57 -0.59
CA ILE A 21 -6.03 -1.36 0.57
C ILE A 21 -6.05 -2.66 1.34
N CYS A 22 -5.88 -2.59 2.65
CA CYS A 22 -5.87 -3.79 3.47
C CYS A 22 -6.71 -3.61 4.72
N THR A 23 -7.15 -4.73 5.28
CA THR A 23 -7.92 -4.77 6.52
C THR A 23 -7.00 -4.57 7.71
N TYR A 24 -7.60 -4.48 8.91
CA TYR A 24 -6.80 -4.34 10.11
C TYR A 24 -5.94 -5.58 10.38
N GLU A 25 -6.30 -6.70 9.80
CA GLU A 25 -5.48 -7.90 9.89
C GLU A 25 -4.42 -7.94 8.79
N LEU A 26 -4.35 -6.88 8.00
CA LEU A 26 -3.36 -6.69 6.96
C LEU A 26 -3.55 -7.59 5.74
N TYR A 27 -4.77 -8.06 5.51
CA TYR A 27 -5.07 -8.78 4.29
C TYR A 27 -5.51 -7.81 3.22
N VAL A 28 -4.96 -7.97 2.03
CA VAL A 28 -5.23 -7.09 0.90
C VAL A 28 -6.68 -7.27 0.45
N SER A 29 -7.40 -6.16 0.32
CA SER A 29 -8.77 -6.18 -0.16
C SER A 29 -8.92 -5.51 -1.52
N ALA A 30 -7.97 -4.68 -1.94
CA ALA A 30 -8.02 -4.03 -3.23
C ALA A 30 -6.63 -3.59 -3.66
N VAL A 31 -6.42 -3.52 -4.96
CA VAL A 31 -5.18 -3.04 -5.57
C VAL A 31 -5.58 -2.09 -6.67
N SER A 32 -4.98 -0.90 -6.72
CA SER A 32 -5.28 0.05 -7.77
C SER A 32 -4.75 -0.45 -9.12
N GLN A 33 -5.27 0.12 -10.20
CA GLN A 33 -4.80 -0.25 -11.52
C GLN A 33 -3.30 -0.01 -11.67
N ALA A 34 -2.82 1.14 -11.20
CA ALA A 34 -1.39 1.42 -11.23
C ALA A 34 -0.64 0.48 -10.28
N GLY A 35 -1.26 0.11 -9.16
CA GLY A 35 -0.66 -0.82 -8.22
C GLY A 35 -0.45 -2.20 -8.82
N GLU A 36 -1.29 -2.60 -9.75
CA GLU A 36 -1.14 -3.91 -10.37
C GLU A 36 0.17 -4.04 -11.12
N ARG A 37 0.71 -2.93 -11.58
CA ARG A 37 1.99 -2.95 -12.28
C ARG A 37 3.15 -3.19 -11.33
N ILE A 38 2.95 -2.91 -10.07
CA ILE A 38 3.99 -3.04 -9.05
C ILE A 38 3.81 -4.34 -8.28
N PHE A 39 2.58 -4.64 -7.87
CA PHE A 39 2.30 -5.75 -6.97
C PHE A 39 1.77 -6.99 -7.64
N GLY A 40 1.20 -6.84 -8.86
CA GLY A 40 0.53 -7.93 -9.53
C GLY A 40 -0.96 -7.72 -9.59
N LYS A 41 -1.65 -8.58 -10.31
CA LYS A 41 -3.08 -8.44 -10.55
C LYS A 41 -3.87 -8.49 -9.26
N GLU A 42 -4.88 -7.62 -9.17
CA GLU A 42 -5.72 -7.55 -7.99
C GLU A 42 -6.33 -8.91 -7.64
N ASN A 43 -6.83 -9.62 -8.64
CA ASN A 43 -7.48 -10.89 -8.37
C ASN A 43 -6.51 -11.96 -7.86
N GLN A 44 -5.21 -11.74 -8.00
CA GLN A 44 -4.21 -12.65 -7.47
C GLN A 44 -3.69 -12.19 -6.12
N ARG A 45 -3.90 -10.94 -5.78
CA ARG A 45 -3.34 -10.35 -4.56
C ARG A 45 -4.36 -10.17 -3.45
N VAL A 46 -5.64 -10.05 -3.80
CA VAL A 46 -6.68 -9.98 -2.77
C VAL A 46 -6.63 -11.24 -1.93
N GLY A 47 -6.60 -11.07 -0.61
CA GLY A 47 -6.46 -12.17 0.32
C GLY A 47 -5.04 -12.45 0.75
N CYS A 48 -4.04 -11.88 0.06
CA CYS A 48 -2.65 -11.99 0.50
C CYS A 48 -2.41 -11.05 1.67
N HIS A 49 -1.43 -11.37 2.49
CA HIS A 49 -1.01 -10.49 3.57
C HIS A 49 -0.19 -9.34 3.01
N LEU A 50 -0.34 -8.16 3.60
CA LEU A 50 0.42 -6.99 3.14
C LEU A 50 1.92 -7.26 3.11
N LEU A 51 2.44 -7.96 4.10
CA LEU A 51 3.87 -8.26 4.17
C LEU A 51 4.34 -9.24 3.10
N ASP A 52 3.41 -9.89 2.41
CA ASP A 52 3.76 -10.68 1.24
C ASP A 52 4.05 -9.80 0.03
N LEU A 53 3.64 -8.54 0.08
CA LEU A 53 3.82 -7.60 -1.02
C LEU A 53 4.96 -6.63 -0.77
N VAL A 54 5.04 -6.09 0.43
CA VAL A 54 6.02 -5.07 0.77
C VAL A 54 6.66 -5.37 2.11
N THR A 55 7.87 -4.88 2.27
CA THR A 55 8.61 -4.98 3.52
C THR A 55 9.23 -3.63 3.82
N SER A 56 9.55 -3.38 5.07
CA SER A 56 10.14 -2.12 5.49
C SER A 56 11.61 -2.33 5.84
N PRO A 57 12.51 -1.50 5.30
CA PRO A 57 13.92 -1.57 5.71
C PRO A 57 14.13 -1.31 7.19
N LEU A 58 13.19 -0.61 7.83
CA LEU A 58 13.27 -0.31 9.25
C LEU A 58 12.64 -1.40 10.12
N GLY A 59 12.07 -2.42 9.51
CA GLY A 59 11.45 -3.51 10.22
C GLY A 59 9.99 -3.66 9.88
N ASP A 60 9.58 -4.89 9.61
CA ASP A 60 8.18 -5.15 9.24
C ASP A 60 7.23 -4.87 10.39
N ASP A 61 7.71 -4.87 11.63
CA ASP A 61 6.88 -4.54 12.79
C ASP A 61 6.33 -3.12 12.68
N GLN A 62 7.15 -2.18 12.22
CA GLN A 62 6.72 -0.80 12.08
C GLN A 62 5.65 -0.68 11.02
N LEU A 63 5.84 -1.35 9.89
CA LEU A 63 4.88 -1.32 8.81
C LEU A 63 3.55 -1.93 9.27
N ALA A 64 3.60 -3.10 9.88
CA ALA A 64 2.40 -3.78 10.34
C ALA A 64 1.66 -2.95 11.38
N ARG A 65 2.38 -2.32 12.27
CA ARG A 65 1.79 -1.50 13.32
C ARG A 65 1.05 -0.30 12.74
N HIS A 66 1.70 0.42 11.84
CA HIS A 66 1.08 1.61 11.26
C HIS A 66 -0.11 1.26 10.39
N ALA A 67 -0.01 0.21 9.60
CA ALA A 67 -1.12 -0.22 8.76
C ALA A 67 -2.29 -0.73 9.60
N GLY A 68 -1.99 -1.50 10.63
CA GLY A 68 -3.04 -1.99 11.53
C GLY A 68 -3.77 -0.87 12.24
N LEU A 69 -3.04 0.13 12.73
CA LEU A 69 -3.65 1.27 13.40
C LEU A 69 -4.51 2.08 12.43
N ALA A 70 -4.01 2.28 11.22
CA ALA A 70 -4.76 3.05 10.21
C ALA A 70 -6.06 2.37 9.85
N ALA A 71 -6.10 1.05 9.90
CA ALA A 71 -7.32 0.30 9.58
C ALA A 71 -8.31 0.27 10.74
N GLN A 72 -7.86 0.63 11.94
CA GLN A 72 -8.74 0.58 13.11
C GLN A 72 -9.33 1.93 13.46
N ARG A 73 -8.61 3.00 13.19
CA ARG A 73 -9.06 4.33 13.56
C ARG A 73 -8.38 5.35 12.66
N PRO A 74 -8.96 6.54 12.51
CA PRO A 74 -8.31 7.60 11.74
C PRO A 74 -6.96 7.94 12.36
N VAL A 75 -5.94 8.01 11.53
CA VAL A 75 -4.59 8.39 11.95
C VAL A 75 -4.05 9.38 10.95
N ASP A 76 -3.08 10.17 11.39
CA ASP A 76 -2.34 11.01 10.45
C ASP A 76 -1.54 10.12 9.51
N PRO A 77 -1.45 10.48 8.23
CA PRO A 77 -0.68 9.67 7.30
C PRO A 77 0.77 9.52 7.76
N VAL A 78 1.29 8.32 7.60
CA VAL A 78 2.66 8.01 7.93
C VAL A 78 3.42 7.73 6.65
N VAL A 79 4.57 8.36 6.49
CA VAL A 79 5.42 8.15 5.32
C VAL A 79 6.60 7.28 5.74
N MET A 80 6.89 6.26 4.94
CA MET A 80 8.03 5.41 5.21
C MET A 80 8.53 4.79 3.91
N PHE A 81 9.79 4.40 3.89
CA PHE A 81 10.34 3.71 2.74
C PHE A 81 9.96 2.24 2.80
N LEU A 82 9.64 1.69 1.64
CA LEU A 82 9.23 0.30 1.51
C LEU A 82 10.00 -0.36 0.38
N ARG A 83 10.02 -1.68 0.39
CA ARG A 83 10.57 -2.47 -0.70
C ARG A 83 9.58 -3.58 -1.01
N LEU A 84 9.62 -4.05 -2.25
CA LEU A 84 8.81 -5.20 -2.62
C LEU A 84 9.38 -6.44 -1.98
N THR A 85 8.53 -7.25 -1.37
CA THR A 85 8.97 -8.50 -0.77
C THR A 85 9.46 -9.46 -1.85
N HIS A 86 8.75 -9.50 -2.98
CA HIS A 86 9.12 -10.35 -4.11
C HIS A 86 9.19 -9.48 -5.35
N PRO A 87 10.36 -8.88 -5.61
CA PRO A 87 10.48 -8.02 -6.79
C PRO A 87 10.14 -8.80 -8.04
N ALA A 88 9.31 -8.20 -8.86
CA ALA A 88 8.93 -8.84 -10.10
C ALA A 88 10.11 -8.86 -11.04
N SER A 89 10.53 -10.06 -11.32
CA SER A 89 11.49 -10.40 -12.34
C SER A 89 12.43 -9.29 -12.79
N SER A 90 12.25 -8.77 -13.97
CA SER A 90 13.26 -7.93 -14.60
C SER A 90 13.23 -6.48 -14.17
N ARG A 91 12.25 -6.06 -13.43
CA ARG A 91 12.17 -4.66 -13.06
C ARG A 91 12.96 -4.37 -11.81
N ARG A 92 13.82 -3.41 -11.93
CA ARG A 92 14.56 -2.96 -10.78
C ARG A 92 13.75 -1.88 -10.08
N ILE A 93 12.82 -2.31 -9.28
CA ILE A 93 12.13 -1.40 -8.42
C ILE A 93 12.85 -1.44 -7.11
N GLY A 94 13.58 -0.38 -6.84
CA GLY A 94 14.33 -0.32 -5.59
C GLY A 94 13.43 0.08 -4.45
N THR A 95 13.82 1.14 -3.76
CA THR A 95 13.06 1.64 -2.64
C THR A 95 11.82 2.39 -3.14
N LEU A 96 10.72 2.17 -2.46
CA LEU A 96 9.48 2.87 -2.72
C LEU A 96 9.21 3.85 -1.60
N ALA A 97 8.64 5.00 -1.92
CA ALA A 97 8.13 5.90 -0.91
C ALA A 97 6.69 5.47 -0.63
N GLY A 98 6.43 5.07 0.60
CA GLY A 98 5.12 4.60 1.02
C GLY A 98 4.41 5.60 1.89
N ARG A 99 3.09 5.63 1.79
CA ARG A 99 2.25 6.47 2.63
C ARG A 99 1.10 5.62 3.11
N ILE A 100 0.93 5.57 4.44
CA ILE A 100 -0.10 4.75 5.06
C ILE A 100 -1.12 5.67 5.68
N ALA A 101 -2.38 5.48 5.34
CA ALA A 101 -3.46 6.32 5.84
C ALA A 101 -4.71 5.48 6.04
N THR A 102 -5.67 6.05 6.77
CA THR A 102 -6.96 5.42 6.95
C THR A 102 -7.86 5.75 5.77
N CYS A 103 -8.65 4.80 5.34
CA CYS A 103 -9.66 5.07 4.31
C CYS A 103 -10.97 4.36 4.64
N GLY A 104 -12.03 5.00 4.20
CA GLY A 104 -13.33 4.39 4.05
C GLY A 104 -14.11 4.00 5.27
N LEU A 105 -15.28 3.51 4.99
CA LEU A 105 -16.18 2.84 5.92
C LEU A 105 -16.67 1.58 5.21
N PRO A 106 -16.41 0.38 5.74
CA PRO A 106 -15.65 0.16 6.97
C PRO A 106 -14.21 0.62 6.83
N ARG A 107 -13.59 0.90 7.95
CA ARG A 107 -12.23 1.43 7.94
C ARG A 107 -11.24 0.39 7.43
N ALA A 108 -10.30 0.88 6.66
CA ALA A 108 -9.23 0.07 6.12
C ALA A 108 -7.99 0.94 6.04
N ALA A 109 -6.85 0.32 5.81
CA ALA A 109 -5.61 1.05 5.58
C ALA A 109 -5.37 1.13 4.08
N ILE A 110 -4.98 2.31 3.62
CA ILE A 110 -4.54 2.46 2.24
C ILE A 110 -3.03 2.71 2.27
N VAL A 111 -2.30 1.89 1.52
CA VAL A 111 -0.85 2.02 1.42
C VAL A 111 -0.55 2.45 0.00
N THR A 112 -0.18 3.70 -0.15
CA THR A 112 0.18 4.28 -1.44
C THR A 112 1.67 4.16 -1.61
N VAL A 113 2.13 3.80 -2.80
CA VAL A 113 3.55 3.71 -3.06
C VAL A 113 3.88 4.44 -4.36
N GLU A 114 5.09 4.96 -4.40
CA GLU A 114 5.65 5.50 -5.63
C GLU A 114 7.15 5.24 -5.61
N PRO A 115 7.77 5.11 -6.77
CA PRO A 115 9.21 4.90 -6.81
C PRO A 115 9.91 6.07 -6.16
N SER A 116 10.83 5.76 -5.25
CA SER A 116 11.65 6.80 -4.65
C SER A 116 12.64 7.29 -5.69
N GLU A 117 12.84 8.60 -5.73
CA GLU A 117 13.82 9.14 -6.65
C GLU A 117 15.21 8.64 -6.37
N PHE A 118 15.49 8.35 -5.12
CA PHE A 118 16.79 7.77 -4.77
C PHE A 118 16.95 6.39 -5.36
N GLY A 119 15.88 5.62 -5.46
CA GLY A 119 15.94 4.29 -6.01
C GLY A 119 16.09 4.27 -7.52
N ARG A 120 15.84 5.37 -8.17
CA ARG A 120 15.93 5.44 -9.63
C ARG A 120 17.34 5.66 -10.12
N ARG A 121 18.20 6.06 -9.24
CA ARG A 121 19.59 6.35 -9.58
C ARG A 121 20.50 5.26 -9.08
#